data_43edddc64668e695ce6a64eee5569bc7
#
_entry.id   43edddc64668e695ce6a64eee5569bc7
#
_cell.length_a   1.000
_cell.length_b   1.000
_cell.length_c   1.000
_cell.angle_alpha   90.00
_cell.angle_beta   90.00
_cell.angle_gamma   90.00
#
_symmetry.space_group_name_H-M   'P 1'
#
loop_
_entity.id
_entity.type
_entity.pdbx_description
1 polymer ?
#
loop_
_entity_poly.entity_id
_entity_poly.type
_entity_poly.pdbx_seq_one_letter_code
_entity_poly.pdbx_strand_id
1 'polypeptide(L)'
;MEKQDYFHTPITRFAPDPDATLRSFIDALGRTGGQPRRLSTAIDLWNKMLERNRVVFCSVAGAPVPLGFGAAIGSLVTQRRLDVLDITGAQLTHDMLETIGSLHYQGQVNSDDVALAKADVNRFWDTFGDEADYRRVEPMIFDFARTLPDRPMTTREYTYRLGGYFKGTESPMAGQ
;
A
#
# COMPACT_ATOMS: atom_id res chain seq x y z
N MET A 1 4.50 -42.98 10.14
CA MET A 1 5.37 -41.98 9.51
C MET A 1 6.71 -42.05 10.22
N GLU A 2 7.77 -42.30 9.46
CA GLU A 2 9.12 -42.41 9.98
C GLU A 2 9.86 -41.08 9.87
N LYS A 3 11.00 -40.93 10.59
CA LYS A 3 11.82 -39.70 10.60
C LYS A 3 12.20 -39.22 9.19
N GLN A 4 12.42 -40.17 8.27
CA GLN A 4 12.79 -39.88 6.88
C GLN A 4 11.67 -39.21 6.10
N ASP A 5 10.41 -39.40 6.50
CA ASP A 5 9.23 -38.76 5.87
C ASP A 5 9.19 -37.22 6.08
N TYR A 6 10.04 -36.70 6.97
CA TYR A 6 10.13 -35.27 7.30
C TYR A 6 11.39 -34.58 6.77
N PHE A 7 12.44 -35.34 6.39
CA PHE A 7 13.75 -34.78 6.06
C PHE A 7 14.02 -34.78 4.55
N HIS A 8 13.19 -34.02 3.78
CA HIS A 8 13.31 -34.00 2.32
C HIS A 8 14.26 -32.95 1.80
N THR A 9 14.27 -31.73 2.39
CA THR A 9 15.03 -30.58 1.87
C THR A 9 15.86 -29.92 2.97
N PRO A 10 17.19 -30.10 2.96
CA PRO A 10 18.06 -29.41 3.90
C PRO A 10 17.98 -27.89 3.75
N ILE A 11 18.10 -27.17 4.87
CA ILE A 11 18.27 -25.72 4.86
C ILE A 11 19.68 -25.37 4.35
N THR A 12 19.77 -24.46 3.41
CA THR A 12 21.05 -23.87 2.96
C THR A 12 21.41 -22.70 3.88
N ARG A 13 22.66 -22.67 4.34
CA ARG A 13 23.16 -21.52 5.09
C ARG A 13 23.22 -20.30 4.17
N PHE A 14 22.56 -19.23 4.57
CA PHE A 14 22.58 -18.00 3.83
C PHE A 14 23.93 -17.28 4.06
N ALA A 15 24.60 -16.95 2.98
CA ALA A 15 25.76 -16.06 2.97
C ALA A 15 25.45 -14.88 2.03
N PRO A 16 25.59 -13.64 2.48
CA PRO A 16 25.42 -12.47 1.60
C PRO A 16 26.44 -12.50 0.45
N ASP A 17 25.95 -12.22 -0.75
CA ASP A 17 26.79 -12.04 -1.95
C ASP A 17 26.61 -10.59 -2.40
N PRO A 18 27.67 -9.75 -2.38
CA PRO A 18 27.58 -8.35 -2.75
C PRO A 18 27.25 -8.14 -4.24
N ASP A 19 27.51 -9.13 -5.07
CA ASP A 19 27.23 -9.06 -6.52
C ASP A 19 25.89 -9.73 -6.89
N ALA A 20 25.13 -10.17 -5.90
CA ALA A 20 23.83 -10.82 -6.12
C ALA A 20 22.83 -9.87 -6.78
N THR A 21 22.15 -10.34 -7.80
CA THR A 21 20.93 -9.67 -8.29
C THR A 21 19.82 -9.79 -7.27
N LEU A 22 18.81 -8.89 -7.31
CA LEU A 22 17.64 -9.01 -6.44
C LEU A 22 16.98 -10.39 -6.57
N ARG A 23 16.91 -10.94 -7.78
CA ARG A 23 16.34 -12.27 -8.03
C ARG A 23 17.13 -13.36 -7.31
N SER A 24 18.45 -13.40 -7.50
CA SER A 24 19.31 -14.43 -6.87
C SER A 24 19.33 -14.30 -5.36
N PHE A 25 19.24 -13.08 -4.82
CA PHE A 25 19.08 -12.84 -3.38
C PHE A 25 17.77 -13.45 -2.84
N ILE A 26 16.63 -13.20 -3.49
CA ILE A 26 15.34 -13.77 -3.10
C ILE A 26 15.35 -15.30 -3.19
N ASP A 27 15.94 -15.87 -4.25
CA ASP A 27 16.07 -17.32 -4.41
C ASP A 27 16.96 -17.95 -3.30
N ALA A 28 18.01 -17.24 -2.87
CA ALA A 28 18.84 -17.65 -1.75
C ALA A 28 18.04 -17.66 -0.42
N LEU A 29 17.22 -16.64 -0.18
CA LEU A 29 16.31 -16.58 0.97
C LEU A 29 15.33 -17.77 0.96
N GLY A 30 14.86 -18.20 -0.19
CA GLY A 30 13.95 -19.34 -0.35
C GLY A 30 14.51 -20.67 0.16
N ARG A 31 15.83 -20.80 0.18
CA ARG A 31 16.53 -21.99 0.69
C ARG A 31 16.80 -21.97 2.20
N THR A 32 16.42 -20.91 2.88
CA THR A 32 16.57 -20.74 4.34
C THR A 32 15.33 -21.22 5.11
N GLY A 33 15.13 -20.79 6.35
CA GLY A 33 13.94 -21.03 7.18
C GLY A 33 13.22 -19.74 7.56
N GLY A 34 12.02 -19.87 8.15
CA GLY A 34 11.28 -18.76 8.72
C GLY A 34 10.76 -17.73 7.70
N GLN A 35 10.75 -16.46 8.10
CA GLN A 35 10.21 -15.35 7.27
C GLN A 35 10.95 -15.14 5.94
N PRO A 36 12.28 -15.25 5.85
CA PRO A 36 12.95 -15.14 4.57
C PRO A 36 12.44 -16.12 3.51
N ARG A 37 12.25 -17.40 3.89
CA ARG A 37 11.66 -18.40 2.99
C ARG A 37 10.23 -18.03 2.60
N ARG A 38 9.41 -17.54 3.54
CA ARG A 38 8.03 -17.13 3.26
C ARG A 38 7.98 -15.99 2.25
N LEU A 39 8.89 -15.01 2.34
CA LEU A 39 9.00 -13.92 1.36
C LEU A 39 9.27 -14.47 -0.04
N SER A 40 10.26 -15.34 -0.20
CA SER A 40 10.57 -15.98 -1.49
C SER A 40 9.36 -16.77 -2.02
N THR A 41 8.71 -17.57 -1.16
CA THR A 41 7.52 -18.33 -1.54
C THR A 41 6.37 -17.41 -1.99
N ALA A 42 6.15 -16.29 -1.31
CA ALA A 42 5.11 -15.33 -1.68
C ALA A 42 5.38 -14.70 -3.05
N ILE A 43 6.64 -14.32 -3.32
CA ILE A 43 7.05 -13.77 -4.61
C ILE A 43 6.87 -14.79 -5.73
N ASP A 44 7.27 -16.05 -5.51
CA ASP A 44 7.09 -17.11 -6.50
C ASP A 44 5.61 -17.42 -6.77
N LEU A 45 4.79 -17.40 -5.71
CA LEU A 45 3.35 -17.60 -5.86
C LEU A 45 2.72 -16.46 -6.67
N TRP A 46 3.08 -15.22 -6.36
CA TRP A 46 2.62 -14.03 -7.08
C TRP A 46 2.96 -14.12 -8.57
N ASN A 47 4.21 -14.44 -8.91
CA ASN A 47 4.63 -14.61 -10.30
C ASN A 47 3.82 -15.70 -11.02
N LYS A 48 3.61 -16.85 -10.37
CA LYS A 48 2.78 -17.95 -10.92
C LYS A 48 1.32 -17.55 -11.14
N MET A 49 0.75 -16.69 -10.27
CA MET A 49 -0.61 -16.18 -10.46
C MET A 49 -0.70 -15.31 -11.71
N LEU A 50 0.28 -14.43 -11.91
CA LEU A 50 0.34 -13.56 -13.09
C LEU A 50 0.56 -14.35 -14.39
N GLU A 51 1.49 -15.32 -14.38
CA GLU A 51 1.79 -16.17 -15.55
C GLU A 51 0.58 -17.02 -16.00
N ARG A 52 -0.20 -17.49 -15.03
CA ARG A 52 -1.36 -18.38 -15.29
C ARG A 52 -2.65 -17.63 -15.57
N ASN A 53 -2.60 -16.31 -15.71
CA ASN A 53 -3.76 -15.46 -15.95
C ASN A 53 -4.92 -15.76 -14.96
N ARG A 54 -4.58 -15.87 -13.67
CA ARG A 54 -5.56 -16.10 -12.60
C ARG A 54 -6.14 -14.78 -12.16
N VAL A 55 -7.39 -14.81 -11.68
CA VAL A 55 -8.00 -13.65 -11.01
C VAL A 55 -7.21 -13.33 -9.74
N VAL A 56 -6.69 -12.12 -9.67
CA VAL A 56 -5.92 -11.60 -8.53
C VAL A 56 -6.80 -10.67 -7.72
N PHE A 57 -7.23 -11.15 -6.57
CA PHE A 57 -7.95 -10.37 -5.57
C PHE A 57 -6.96 -9.91 -4.50
N CYS A 58 -6.81 -8.60 -4.31
CA CYS A 58 -5.90 -8.00 -3.35
C CYS A 58 -6.67 -7.20 -2.29
N SER A 59 -6.61 -7.62 -1.04
CA SER A 59 -7.11 -6.86 0.10
C SER A 59 -5.97 -6.13 0.79
N VAL A 60 -6.14 -4.82 1.01
CA VAL A 60 -5.13 -3.96 1.63
C VAL A 60 -5.74 -3.28 2.86
N ALA A 61 -5.27 -3.67 4.02
CA ALA A 61 -5.65 -3.10 5.31
C ALA A 61 -4.45 -2.43 5.99
N GLY A 62 -4.69 -1.75 7.11
CA GLY A 62 -3.65 -1.00 7.82
C GLY A 62 -3.41 0.37 7.18
N ALA A 63 -2.17 0.81 7.11
CA ALA A 63 -1.77 2.14 6.64
C ALA A 63 -0.72 2.13 5.50
N PRO A 64 -0.80 1.25 4.47
CA PRO A 64 0.23 1.20 3.42
C PRO A 64 0.43 2.50 2.66
N VAL A 65 -0.64 3.28 2.39
CA VAL A 65 -0.51 4.55 1.66
C VAL A 65 0.35 5.54 2.44
N PRO A 66 0.02 5.92 3.70
CA PRO A 66 0.86 6.85 4.45
C PRO A 66 2.25 6.29 4.79
N LEU A 67 2.45 4.97 4.73
CA LEU A 67 3.76 4.33 4.86
C LEU A 67 4.57 4.32 3.54
N GLY A 68 4.09 5.00 2.49
CA GLY A 68 4.82 5.19 1.23
C GLY A 68 4.58 4.11 0.16
N PHE A 69 3.59 3.23 0.32
CA PHE A 69 3.28 2.17 -0.65
C PHE A 69 2.15 2.54 -1.62
N GLY A 70 1.58 3.76 -1.55
CA GLY A 70 0.50 4.20 -2.43
C GLY A 70 0.85 4.08 -3.90
N ALA A 71 2.02 4.57 -4.31
CA ALA A 71 2.49 4.49 -5.70
C ALA A 71 2.69 3.04 -6.18
N ALA A 72 3.13 2.13 -5.30
CA ALA A 72 3.27 0.71 -5.65
C ALA A 72 1.90 0.07 -5.92
N ILE A 73 0.90 0.35 -5.07
CA ILE A 73 -0.48 -0.12 -5.27
C ILE A 73 -1.04 0.46 -6.58
N GLY A 74 -0.90 1.76 -6.81
CA GLY A 74 -1.31 2.43 -8.04
C GLY A 74 -0.67 1.83 -9.29
N SER A 75 0.61 1.47 -9.21
CA SER A 75 1.34 0.80 -10.29
C SER A 75 0.76 -0.57 -10.62
N LEU A 76 0.41 -1.38 -9.61
CA LEU A 76 -0.24 -2.68 -9.82
C LEU A 76 -1.60 -2.54 -10.52
N VAL A 77 -2.38 -1.54 -10.13
CA VAL A 77 -3.68 -1.23 -10.76
C VAL A 77 -3.49 -0.79 -12.22
N THR A 78 -2.60 0.17 -12.46
CA THR A 78 -2.33 0.73 -13.80
C THR A 78 -1.80 -0.32 -14.76
N GLN A 79 -0.95 -1.23 -14.26
CA GLN A 79 -0.41 -2.34 -15.05
C GLN A 79 -1.39 -3.52 -15.17
N ARG A 80 -2.60 -3.40 -14.64
CA ARG A 80 -3.62 -4.48 -14.64
C ARG A 80 -3.10 -5.79 -14.03
N ARG A 81 -2.34 -5.67 -12.93
CA ARG A 81 -1.83 -6.82 -12.17
C ARG A 81 -2.80 -7.27 -11.08
N LEU A 82 -3.85 -6.49 -10.84
CA LEU A 82 -4.96 -6.78 -9.93
C LEU A 82 -6.26 -6.74 -10.71
N ASP A 83 -7.13 -7.72 -10.49
CA ASP A 83 -8.48 -7.75 -11.02
C ASP A 83 -9.47 -7.10 -10.04
N VAL A 84 -9.24 -7.31 -8.75
CA VAL A 84 -10.03 -6.71 -7.67
C VAL A 84 -9.07 -6.15 -6.62
N LEU A 85 -9.29 -4.88 -6.28
CA LEU A 85 -8.62 -4.21 -5.16
C LEU A 85 -9.68 -3.89 -4.09
N ASP A 86 -9.53 -4.46 -2.91
CA ASP A 86 -10.33 -4.18 -1.72
C ASP A 86 -9.47 -3.39 -0.73
N ILE A 87 -9.86 -2.14 -0.46
CA ILE A 87 -9.12 -1.22 0.41
C ILE A 87 -10.07 -0.55 1.40
N THR A 88 -9.52 -0.14 2.54
CA THR A 88 -10.30 0.62 3.52
C THR A 88 -10.47 2.08 3.07
N GLY A 89 -11.54 2.74 3.54
CA GLY A 89 -11.75 4.17 3.30
C GLY A 89 -10.59 5.04 3.80
N ALA A 90 -9.90 4.62 4.86
CA ALA A 90 -8.71 5.31 5.36
C ALA A 90 -7.59 5.39 4.31
N GLN A 91 -7.38 4.33 3.52
CA GLN A 91 -6.40 4.36 2.43
C GLN A 91 -6.77 5.40 1.36
N LEU A 92 -8.07 5.48 1.01
CA LEU A 92 -8.56 6.50 0.06
C LEU A 92 -8.36 7.92 0.61
N THR A 93 -8.57 8.12 1.92
CA THR A 93 -8.32 9.42 2.55
C THR A 93 -6.86 9.82 2.42
N HIS A 94 -5.92 8.92 2.73
CA HIS A 94 -4.49 9.20 2.59
C HIS A 94 -4.09 9.44 1.12
N ASP A 95 -4.66 8.71 0.18
CA ASP A 95 -4.43 8.92 -1.25
C ASP A 95 -4.94 10.30 -1.73
N MET A 96 -6.10 10.74 -1.23
CA MET A 96 -6.61 12.09 -1.47
C MET A 96 -5.68 13.16 -0.89
N LEU A 97 -5.16 12.97 0.33
CA LEU A 97 -4.19 13.87 0.95
C LEU A 97 -2.94 14.01 0.07
N GLU A 98 -2.34 12.90 -0.36
CA GLU A 98 -1.17 12.91 -1.24
C GLU A 98 -1.49 13.57 -2.59
N THR A 99 -2.69 13.36 -3.14
CA THR A 99 -3.12 13.97 -4.40
C THR A 99 -3.21 15.50 -4.33
N ILE A 100 -3.57 16.06 -3.17
CA ILE A 100 -3.58 17.54 -2.97
C ILE A 100 -2.21 18.09 -2.52
N GLY A 101 -1.16 17.29 -2.57
CA GLY A 101 0.21 17.70 -2.25
C GLY A 101 0.57 17.62 -0.78
N SER A 102 -0.24 16.97 0.07
CA SER A 102 0.13 16.70 1.46
C SER A 102 1.24 15.67 1.53
N LEU A 103 2.08 15.77 2.55
CA LEU A 103 3.20 14.87 2.76
C LEU A 103 3.04 14.07 4.06
N HIS A 104 3.54 12.85 4.02
CA HIS A 104 3.75 12.06 5.22
C HIS A 104 5.23 12.11 5.62
N TYR A 105 5.52 12.11 6.91
CA TYR A 105 6.85 12.31 7.46
C TYR A 105 7.29 11.10 8.29
N GLN A 106 8.59 10.82 8.28
CA GLN A 106 9.15 9.82 9.18
C GLN A 106 9.03 10.29 10.62
N GLY A 107 8.41 9.49 11.45
CA GLY A 107 8.19 9.73 12.85
C GLY A 107 8.83 8.65 13.73
N GLN A 108 8.28 8.47 14.93
CA GLN A 108 8.74 7.47 15.90
C GLN A 108 7.55 6.73 16.51
N VAL A 109 7.68 5.41 16.68
CA VAL A 109 6.65 4.56 17.29
C VAL A 109 6.32 5.01 18.72
N ASN A 110 7.32 5.39 19.50
CA ASN A 110 7.20 5.76 20.92
C ASN A 110 7.08 7.28 21.12
N SER A 111 6.33 7.96 20.24
CA SER A 111 6.04 9.39 20.39
C SER A 111 4.99 9.64 21.47
N ASP A 112 5.04 10.81 22.11
CA ASP A 112 4.00 11.28 23.02
C ASP A 112 2.78 11.75 22.23
N ASP A 113 1.73 10.93 22.14
CA ASP A 113 0.51 11.23 21.41
C ASP A 113 -0.24 12.47 21.95
N VAL A 114 -0.08 12.81 23.23
CA VAL A 114 -0.67 14.03 23.80
C VAL A 114 0.06 15.27 23.29
N ALA A 115 1.38 15.20 23.19
CA ALA A 115 2.18 16.29 22.62
C ALA A 115 1.91 16.44 21.12
N LEU A 116 1.82 15.34 20.38
CA LEU A 116 1.47 15.34 18.96
C LEU A 116 0.09 15.96 18.71
N ALA A 117 -0.92 15.56 19.48
CA ALA A 117 -2.27 16.12 19.36
C ALA A 117 -2.31 17.65 19.62
N LYS A 118 -1.51 18.15 20.58
CA LYS A 118 -1.40 19.60 20.85
C LYS A 118 -0.70 20.35 19.69
N ALA A 119 0.11 19.66 18.93
CA ALA A 119 0.82 20.19 17.77
C ALA A 119 0.05 19.99 16.44
N ASP A 120 -1.19 19.50 16.49
CA ASP A 120 -2.00 19.14 15.31
C ASP A 120 -1.30 18.10 14.40
N VAL A 121 -0.60 17.13 14.99
CA VAL A 121 0.10 16.06 14.28
C VAL A 121 -0.59 14.72 14.50
N ASN A 122 -1.00 14.07 13.42
CA ASN A 122 -1.48 12.69 13.40
C ASN A 122 -0.33 11.70 13.32
N ARG A 123 -0.45 10.55 13.98
CA ARG A 123 0.52 9.47 13.94
C ARG A 123 -0.09 8.16 13.45
N PHE A 124 0.57 7.54 12.46
CA PHE A 124 0.26 6.23 11.91
C PHE A 124 1.46 5.32 12.16
N TRP A 125 1.54 4.71 13.31
CA TRP A 125 2.66 3.92 13.80
C TRP A 125 3.94 4.77 13.93
N ASP A 126 4.84 4.75 12.93
CA ASP A 126 6.09 5.53 12.87
C ASP A 126 6.06 6.62 11.79
N THR A 127 4.88 7.00 11.34
CA THR A 127 4.69 8.02 10.31
C THR A 127 3.80 9.13 10.84
N PHE A 128 4.13 10.38 10.51
CA PHE A 128 3.38 11.57 10.90
C PHE A 128 2.67 12.20 9.71
N GLY A 129 1.51 12.80 9.97
CA GLY A 129 0.75 13.62 9.03
C GLY A 129 0.21 14.88 9.70
N ASP A 130 0.01 15.94 8.91
CA ASP A 130 -0.54 17.21 9.39
C ASP A 130 -2.07 17.11 9.50
N GLU A 131 -2.62 17.36 10.66
CA GLU A 131 -4.07 17.41 10.90
C GLU A 131 -4.76 18.49 10.05
N ALA A 132 -4.07 19.59 9.73
CA ALA A 132 -4.61 20.63 8.89
C ALA A 132 -4.94 20.13 7.48
N ASP A 133 -4.20 19.17 6.96
CA ASP A 133 -4.45 18.59 5.64
C ASP A 133 -5.76 17.80 5.59
N TYR A 134 -6.13 17.12 6.66
CA TYR A 134 -7.44 16.43 6.76
C TYR A 134 -8.57 17.46 6.72
N ARG A 135 -8.43 18.58 7.44
CA ARG A 135 -9.40 19.68 7.41
C ARG A 135 -9.52 20.33 6.03
N ARG A 136 -8.49 20.26 5.20
CA ARG A 136 -8.53 20.73 3.79
C ARG A 136 -9.27 19.76 2.87
N VAL A 137 -9.12 18.45 3.07
CA VAL A 137 -9.76 17.44 2.22
C VAL A 137 -11.26 17.30 2.52
N GLU A 138 -11.68 17.48 3.77
CA GLU A 138 -13.06 17.27 4.18
C GLU A 138 -14.09 18.06 3.34
N PRO A 139 -13.97 19.41 3.15
CA PRO A 139 -14.89 20.14 2.30
C PRO A 139 -14.84 19.68 0.83
N MET A 140 -13.70 19.25 0.33
CA MET A 140 -13.59 18.72 -1.03
C MET A 140 -14.40 17.43 -1.23
N ILE A 141 -14.44 16.57 -0.22
CA ILE A 141 -15.29 15.37 -0.22
C ILE A 141 -16.77 15.75 -0.26
N PHE A 142 -17.19 16.76 0.51
CA PHE A 142 -18.58 17.25 0.47
C PHE A 142 -18.92 17.86 -0.90
N ASP A 143 -18.03 18.62 -1.49
CA ASP A 143 -18.23 19.20 -2.83
C ASP A 143 -18.28 18.10 -3.89
N PHE A 144 -17.41 17.11 -3.82
CA PHE A 144 -17.50 15.92 -4.67
C PHE A 144 -18.85 15.20 -4.50
N ALA A 145 -19.30 14.99 -3.27
CA ALA A 145 -20.58 14.32 -3.01
C ALA A 145 -21.78 15.02 -3.67
N ARG A 146 -21.75 16.36 -3.77
CA ARG A 146 -22.79 17.14 -4.47
C ARG A 146 -22.78 16.95 -5.99
N THR A 147 -21.69 16.46 -6.56
CA THR A 147 -21.60 16.15 -8.01
C THR A 147 -22.14 14.78 -8.37
N LEU A 148 -22.41 13.95 -7.37
CA LEU A 148 -22.89 12.59 -7.59
C LEU A 148 -24.35 12.59 -8.03
N PRO A 149 -24.74 11.69 -8.95
CA PRO A 149 -26.15 11.54 -9.35
C PRO A 149 -26.97 10.94 -8.20
N ASP A 150 -28.23 11.39 -8.08
CA ASP A 150 -29.19 10.87 -7.09
C ASP A 150 -29.72 9.49 -7.54
N ARG A 151 -28.86 8.50 -7.50
CA ARG A 151 -29.18 7.08 -7.76
C ARG A 151 -28.14 6.17 -7.06
N PRO A 152 -28.50 4.91 -6.80
CA PRO A 152 -27.54 3.91 -6.35
C PRO A 152 -26.37 3.76 -7.34
N MET A 153 -25.17 3.58 -6.81
CA MET A 153 -23.96 3.30 -7.59
C MET A 153 -23.09 2.25 -6.91
N THR A 154 -22.24 1.60 -7.67
CA THR A 154 -21.25 0.67 -7.14
C THR A 154 -20.07 1.41 -6.52
N THR A 155 -19.36 0.77 -5.59
CA THR A 155 -18.11 1.31 -5.04
C THR A 155 -17.08 1.60 -6.14
N ARG A 156 -17.01 0.75 -7.18
CA ARG A 156 -16.17 0.98 -8.35
C ARG A 156 -16.52 2.28 -9.08
N GLU A 157 -17.81 2.55 -9.32
CA GLU A 157 -18.26 3.80 -9.96
C GLU A 157 -17.93 5.00 -9.07
N TYR A 158 -18.18 4.88 -7.77
CA TYR A 158 -17.87 5.92 -6.79
C TYR A 158 -16.38 6.26 -6.79
N THR A 159 -15.50 5.28 -6.63
CA THR A 159 -14.04 5.50 -6.59
C THR A 159 -13.48 6.02 -7.91
N TYR A 160 -14.02 5.57 -9.06
CA TYR A 160 -13.66 6.10 -10.36
C TYR A 160 -13.99 7.59 -10.49
N ARG A 161 -15.20 8.01 -10.05
CA ARG A 161 -15.62 9.42 -10.06
C ARG A 161 -14.80 10.26 -9.08
N LEU A 162 -14.51 9.70 -7.89
CA LEU A 162 -13.67 10.34 -6.87
C LEU A 162 -12.28 10.63 -7.43
N GLY A 163 -11.63 9.65 -8.03
CA GLY A 163 -10.32 9.82 -8.67
C GLY A 163 -10.34 10.86 -9.79
N GLY A 164 -11.41 10.89 -10.61
CA GLY A 164 -11.59 11.91 -11.64
C GLY A 164 -11.74 13.32 -11.08
N TYR A 165 -12.46 13.47 -9.98
CA TYR A 165 -12.64 14.76 -9.29
C TYR A 165 -11.31 15.28 -8.73
N PHE A 166 -10.57 14.44 -7.99
CA PHE A 166 -9.30 14.85 -7.40
C PHE A 166 -8.19 15.08 -8.43
N LYS A 167 -8.17 14.34 -9.55
CA LYS A 167 -7.23 14.57 -10.65
C LYS A 167 -7.41 15.93 -11.33
N GLY A 168 -8.63 16.49 -11.32
CA GLY A 168 -8.94 17.81 -11.83
C GLY A 168 -8.56 18.96 -10.89
N THR A 169 -8.25 18.67 -9.62
CA THR A 169 -7.74 19.67 -8.68
C THR A 169 -6.23 19.78 -8.90
N GLU A 170 -5.78 20.82 -9.58
CA GLU A 170 -4.35 21.09 -9.78
C GLU A 170 -3.69 21.25 -8.40
N SER A 171 -2.77 20.34 -8.09
CA SER A 171 -1.88 20.52 -6.96
C SER A 171 -0.99 21.74 -7.25
N PRO A 172 -0.92 22.74 -6.37
CA PRO A 172 -0.01 23.88 -6.53
C PRO A 172 1.47 23.48 -6.60
N MET A 173 1.80 22.22 -6.30
CA MET A 173 3.16 21.68 -6.29
C MET A 173 3.49 20.80 -7.50
N ALA A 174 2.56 20.52 -8.41
CA ALA A 174 2.83 19.76 -9.63
C ALA A 174 3.58 20.55 -10.72
N GLY A 175 4.07 21.74 -10.41
CA GLY A 175 4.79 22.66 -11.30
C GLY A 175 6.23 22.97 -10.87
N GLN A 176 6.87 22.14 -10.04
CA GLN A 176 8.30 22.31 -9.72
C GLN A 176 9.11 21.09 -10.13
#